data_38784216cddc496981108c89bc114c3d
#
_entry.id   38784216cddc496981108c89bc114c3d
#
_cell.length_a   1.000
_cell.length_b   1.000
_cell.length_c   1.000
_cell.angle_alpha   90.00
_cell.angle_beta   90.00
_cell.angle_gamma   90.00
#
_symmetry.space_group_name_H-M   'P 1'
#
loop_
_entity.id
_entity.type
_entity.pdbx_description
1 polymer ?
#
loop_
_entity_poly.entity_id
_entity_poly.type
_entity_poly.pdbx_seq_one_letter_code
_entity_poly.pdbx_strand_id
1 'polypeptide(L)'
;MAALPAFAEPVERVDVQITDNGATSRVLLDRMGKSMQVVAEQLFVDKDSVSINAARGDYERLLAEVGDRVLTGYQMRSVSVSAGAVTNINIQVAPWSAAVDDVFVDLQFSGVEPGTAEGLQQRLPQLKSRIESILMGSSVDASDWAGGILRRMVRSEVEKELPEFKAAVDVVREDSRTVVQVVIYPVGQLVQDINYSMESQSIPNLLLLDLKQRYAQKAEALRGLPVDFVKKHQMELENLLLTDLKNEKSVQRHNLEPSVKLVPASTLVVEIGMGSDKYKIWFEGYGDIGRNDDNISGRAHIGKFISERDEIFGEVGVTLDEVDWDFSAGYARHWGKATLSYMRRGPDGQNVYRGEYDFTNKWRLRTEYFSGTDTTEIAVRYRIHEFLSAEYVYSNDKPYFRIVGNL
;
A
#
# COMPACT_ATOMS: atom_id res chain seq x y z
N MET A 1 0.61 -43.59 -70.89
CA MET A 1 1.01 -42.51 -69.99
C MET A 1 1.45 -43.16 -68.70
N ALA A 2 2.75 -43.19 -68.41
CA ALA A 2 3.26 -43.69 -67.14
C ALA A 2 3.06 -42.63 -66.07
N ALA A 3 2.35 -42.94 -64.99
CA ALA A 3 2.25 -42.11 -63.85
C ALA A 3 3.66 -41.94 -63.26
N LEU A 4 4.12 -40.68 -63.15
CA LEU A 4 5.33 -40.34 -62.43
C LEU A 4 5.16 -40.82 -60.98
N PRO A 5 6.17 -41.47 -60.35
CA PRO A 5 6.10 -41.79 -58.94
C PRO A 5 5.97 -40.50 -58.12
N ALA A 6 4.93 -40.44 -57.29
CA ALA A 6 4.82 -39.34 -56.32
C ALA A 6 6.06 -39.46 -55.41
N PHE A 7 6.94 -38.50 -55.45
CA PHE A 7 8.07 -38.41 -54.52
C PHE A 7 7.49 -38.40 -53.12
N ALA A 8 7.93 -39.32 -52.26
CA ALA A 8 7.62 -39.37 -50.84
C ALA A 8 8.23 -38.15 -50.16
N GLU A 9 7.39 -37.17 -49.76
CA GLU A 9 7.82 -36.01 -48.96
C GLU A 9 7.72 -36.36 -47.49
N PRO A 10 8.83 -36.28 -46.72
CA PRO A 10 8.75 -36.48 -45.30
C PRO A 10 7.95 -35.33 -44.66
N VAL A 11 7.20 -35.64 -43.60
CA VAL A 11 6.48 -34.64 -42.83
C VAL A 11 7.49 -33.84 -42.01
N GLU A 12 7.62 -32.56 -42.31
CA GLU A 12 8.52 -31.62 -41.61
C GLU A 12 7.87 -31.03 -40.35
N ARG A 13 6.55 -30.77 -40.44
CA ARG A 13 5.79 -30.11 -39.40
C ARG A 13 4.35 -30.65 -39.36
N VAL A 14 3.79 -30.60 -38.13
CA VAL A 14 2.38 -30.91 -37.89
C VAL A 14 1.70 -29.67 -37.30
N ASP A 15 0.54 -29.33 -37.79
CA ASP A 15 -0.31 -28.25 -37.24
C ASP A 15 -1.65 -28.87 -36.78
N VAL A 16 -1.96 -28.71 -35.48
CA VAL A 16 -3.20 -29.23 -34.90
C VAL A 16 -4.14 -28.08 -34.53
N GLN A 17 -5.36 -28.16 -35.07
CA GLN A 17 -6.45 -27.26 -34.72
C GLN A 17 -7.56 -28.03 -34.00
N ILE A 18 -8.00 -27.51 -32.85
CA ILE A 18 -9.16 -28.08 -32.15
C ILE A 18 -10.29 -27.07 -32.18
N THR A 19 -11.47 -27.56 -32.50
CA THR A 19 -12.72 -26.79 -32.52
C THR A 19 -13.80 -27.51 -31.74
N ASP A 20 -14.78 -26.75 -31.23
CA ASP A 20 -15.99 -27.28 -30.65
C ASP A 20 -17.21 -26.54 -31.22
N ASN A 21 -18.38 -26.73 -30.65
CA ASN A 21 -19.61 -26.02 -31.05
C ASN A 21 -19.70 -24.57 -30.49
N GLY A 22 -18.56 -24.00 -30.05
CA GLY A 22 -18.49 -22.61 -29.55
C GLY A 22 -18.79 -22.44 -28.06
N ALA A 23 -18.90 -23.51 -27.31
CA ALA A 23 -19.15 -23.47 -25.85
C ALA A 23 -17.86 -23.31 -25.04
N THR A 24 -16.76 -23.93 -25.48
CA THR A 24 -15.49 -23.94 -24.74
C THR A 24 -14.64 -22.71 -25.05
N SER A 25 -13.99 -22.13 -24.03
CA SER A 25 -13.13 -20.95 -24.21
C SER A 25 -11.95 -21.26 -25.13
N ARG A 26 -11.53 -20.25 -25.93
CA ARG A 26 -10.37 -20.39 -26.85
C ARG A 26 -9.09 -20.77 -26.11
N VAL A 27 -8.91 -20.29 -24.87
CA VAL A 27 -7.74 -20.61 -24.05
C VAL A 27 -7.64 -22.09 -23.76
N LEU A 28 -8.78 -22.75 -23.51
CA LEU A 28 -8.85 -24.19 -23.32
C LEU A 28 -8.62 -24.94 -24.62
N LEU A 29 -9.26 -24.54 -25.71
CA LEU A 29 -9.07 -25.14 -27.03
C LEU A 29 -7.61 -25.07 -27.51
N ASP A 30 -6.96 -23.89 -27.34
CA ASP A 30 -5.54 -23.71 -27.65
C ASP A 30 -4.64 -24.65 -26.80
N ARG A 31 -4.99 -24.87 -25.55
CA ARG A 31 -4.25 -25.78 -24.68
C ARG A 31 -4.43 -27.21 -25.07
N MET A 32 -5.66 -27.63 -25.42
CA MET A 32 -5.93 -28.94 -25.98
C MET A 32 -5.13 -29.15 -27.25
N GLY A 33 -5.13 -28.18 -28.17
CA GLY A 33 -4.35 -28.18 -29.39
C GLY A 33 -2.87 -28.44 -29.15
N LYS A 34 -2.27 -27.72 -28.20
CA LYS A 34 -0.86 -27.91 -27.81
C LYS A 34 -0.59 -29.31 -27.24
N SER A 35 -1.54 -29.89 -26.49
CA SER A 35 -1.39 -31.24 -25.96
C SER A 35 -1.44 -32.29 -27.07
N MET A 36 -2.37 -32.14 -28.01
CA MET A 36 -2.49 -33.02 -29.18
C MET A 36 -1.37 -32.77 -30.20
N GLN A 37 -0.83 -31.56 -30.28
CA GLN A 37 0.34 -31.22 -31.11
C GLN A 37 1.54 -32.12 -30.75
N VAL A 38 1.86 -32.27 -29.47
CA VAL A 38 2.98 -33.11 -28.99
C VAL A 38 2.76 -34.58 -29.40
N VAL A 39 1.53 -35.08 -29.27
CA VAL A 39 1.17 -36.44 -29.67
C VAL A 39 1.30 -36.61 -31.19
N ALA A 40 0.80 -35.66 -31.94
CA ALA A 40 0.82 -35.68 -33.40
C ALA A 40 2.24 -35.56 -33.95
N GLU A 41 3.10 -34.71 -33.38
CA GLU A 41 4.51 -34.62 -33.76
C GLU A 41 5.23 -35.97 -33.61
N GLN A 42 5.00 -36.69 -32.51
CA GLN A 42 5.59 -38.03 -32.32
C GLN A 42 5.07 -39.07 -33.30
N LEU A 43 3.83 -38.90 -33.77
CA LEU A 43 3.21 -39.83 -34.68
C LEU A 43 3.59 -39.63 -36.15
N PHE A 44 3.81 -38.37 -36.57
CA PHE A 44 3.87 -38.00 -37.98
C PHE A 44 5.21 -37.47 -38.46
N VAL A 45 5.97 -36.74 -37.62
CA VAL A 45 7.24 -36.13 -38.05
C VAL A 45 8.20 -37.19 -38.55
N ASP A 46 8.94 -36.92 -39.61
CA ASP A 46 9.88 -37.77 -40.31
C ASP A 46 9.25 -39.02 -41.01
N LYS A 47 7.92 -39.15 -41.05
CA LYS A 47 7.23 -40.17 -41.81
C LYS A 47 6.87 -39.72 -43.19
N ASP A 48 6.77 -40.69 -44.11
CA ASP A 48 6.36 -40.43 -45.48
C ASP A 48 4.87 -40.06 -45.57
N SER A 49 4.59 -38.92 -46.17
CA SER A 49 3.23 -38.35 -46.30
C SER A 49 2.31 -39.22 -47.16
N VAL A 50 2.84 -39.96 -48.16
CA VAL A 50 2.08 -40.86 -49.01
C VAL A 50 1.60 -42.07 -48.17
N SER A 51 2.49 -42.64 -47.36
CA SER A 51 2.17 -43.77 -46.46
C SER A 51 1.13 -43.36 -45.40
N ILE A 52 1.20 -42.15 -44.87
CA ILE A 52 0.21 -41.62 -43.93
C ILE A 52 -1.16 -41.53 -44.61
N ASN A 53 -1.21 -40.94 -45.81
CA ASN A 53 -2.47 -40.81 -46.55
C ASN A 53 -3.07 -42.18 -46.94
N ALA A 54 -2.24 -43.19 -47.20
CA ALA A 54 -2.73 -44.55 -47.48
C ALA A 54 -3.35 -45.22 -46.24
N ALA A 55 -2.82 -44.93 -45.03
CA ALA A 55 -3.32 -45.44 -43.75
C ALA A 55 -4.12 -44.39 -42.96
N ARG A 56 -4.65 -43.37 -43.61
CA ARG A 56 -5.30 -42.20 -43.02
C ARG A 56 -6.32 -42.56 -41.95
N GLY A 57 -7.21 -43.48 -42.24
CA GLY A 57 -8.29 -43.86 -41.31
C GLY A 57 -7.78 -44.50 -40.02
N ASP A 58 -6.64 -45.21 -40.09
CA ASP A 58 -6.03 -45.81 -38.89
C ASP A 58 -5.35 -44.77 -38.03
N TYR A 59 -4.70 -43.77 -38.62
CA TYR A 59 -4.14 -42.64 -37.89
C TYR A 59 -5.23 -41.72 -37.28
N GLU A 60 -6.32 -41.49 -38.00
CA GLU A 60 -7.47 -40.72 -37.48
C GLU A 60 -8.10 -41.44 -36.28
N ARG A 61 -8.25 -42.76 -36.34
CA ARG A 61 -8.76 -43.57 -35.24
C ARG A 61 -7.81 -43.59 -34.04
N LEU A 62 -6.52 -43.72 -34.28
CA LEU A 62 -5.50 -43.68 -33.24
C LEU A 62 -5.46 -42.34 -32.52
N LEU A 63 -5.51 -41.23 -33.28
CA LEU A 63 -5.57 -39.91 -32.70
C LEU A 63 -6.85 -39.70 -31.88
N ALA A 64 -7.99 -40.23 -32.33
CA ALA A 64 -9.23 -40.15 -31.56
C ALA A 64 -9.12 -40.91 -30.23
N GLU A 65 -8.60 -42.14 -30.25
CA GLU A 65 -8.40 -42.95 -29.03
C GLU A 65 -7.42 -42.32 -28.04
N VAL A 66 -6.33 -41.74 -28.55
CA VAL A 66 -5.35 -41.01 -27.71
C VAL A 66 -5.96 -39.75 -27.20
N GLY A 67 -6.69 -39.01 -28.04
CA GLY A 67 -7.36 -37.78 -27.67
C GLY A 67 -8.37 -37.96 -26.54
N ASP A 68 -9.22 -39.01 -26.63
CA ASP A 68 -10.20 -39.37 -25.58
C ASP A 68 -9.52 -39.66 -24.22
N ARG A 69 -8.28 -40.12 -24.22
CA ARG A 69 -7.50 -40.37 -22.98
C ARG A 69 -6.76 -39.14 -22.47
N VAL A 70 -6.27 -38.31 -23.37
CA VAL A 70 -5.46 -37.15 -23.04
C VAL A 70 -6.32 -35.94 -22.66
N LEU A 71 -7.46 -35.76 -23.32
CA LEU A 71 -8.37 -34.62 -23.13
C LEU A 71 -9.56 -35.02 -22.25
N THR A 72 -9.27 -35.43 -21.01
CA THR A 72 -10.31 -35.83 -20.03
C THR A 72 -11.42 -34.79 -19.95
N GLY A 73 -12.68 -35.21 -20.01
CA GLY A 73 -13.86 -34.35 -20.03
C GLY A 73 -14.38 -34.02 -21.43
N TYR A 74 -13.65 -34.44 -22.50
CA TYR A 74 -14.05 -34.22 -23.88
C TYR A 74 -13.97 -35.53 -24.67
N GLN A 75 -14.91 -35.70 -25.62
CA GLN A 75 -14.86 -36.81 -26.59
C GLN A 75 -14.51 -36.27 -27.99
N MET A 76 -13.77 -37.05 -28.73
CA MET A 76 -13.47 -36.74 -30.14
C MET A 76 -14.70 -37.03 -31.01
N ARG A 77 -15.26 -36.00 -31.64
CA ARG A 77 -16.38 -36.12 -32.56
C ARG A 77 -15.93 -36.43 -33.96
N SER A 78 -14.87 -35.78 -34.39
CA SER A 78 -14.24 -36.07 -35.67
C SER A 78 -12.76 -35.73 -35.63
N VAL A 79 -11.96 -36.49 -36.31
CA VAL A 79 -10.53 -36.24 -36.54
C VAL A 79 -10.30 -36.35 -38.03
N SER A 80 -9.65 -35.35 -38.61
CA SER A 80 -9.26 -35.38 -40.01
C SER A 80 -7.78 -35.08 -40.15
N VAL A 81 -7.07 -35.91 -40.91
CA VAL A 81 -5.63 -35.79 -41.17
C VAL A 81 -5.41 -35.52 -42.67
N SER A 82 -4.65 -34.46 -42.97
CA SER A 82 -4.21 -34.14 -44.31
C SER A 82 -2.68 -34.07 -44.34
N ALA A 83 -2.07 -35.17 -44.79
CA ALA A 83 -0.61 -35.32 -44.78
C ALA A 83 0.02 -34.65 -46.02
N GLY A 84 1.13 -33.94 -45.76
CA GLY A 84 2.00 -33.24 -46.68
C GLY A 84 3.29 -32.90 -45.95
N ALA A 85 4.16 -32.05 -46.58
CA ALA A 85 5.33 -31.50 -45.87
C ALA A 85 4.91 -30.79 -44.54
N VAL A 86 3.75 -30.13 -44.54
CA VAL A 86 3.03 -29.68 -43.34
C VAL A 86 1.76 -30.53 -43.24
N THR A 87 1.68 -31.36 -42.21
CA THR A 87 0.50 -32.19 -41.95
C THR A 87 -0.49 -31.43 -41.10
N ASN A 88 -1.70 -31.22 -41.61
CA ASN A 88 -2.78 -30.51 -40.92
C ASN A 88 -3.74 -31.54 -40.28
N ILE A 89 -4.00 -31.33 -38.98
CA ILE A 89 -4.91 -32.18 -38.21
C ILE A 89 -6.00 -31.26 -37.62
N ASN A 90 -7.25 -31.56 -38.03
CA ASN A 90 -8.41 -30.83 -37.46
C ASN A 90 -9.18 -31.84 -36.57
N ILE A 91 -9.40 -31.45 -35.33
CA ILE A 91 -10.08 -32.23 -34.34
C ILE A 91 -11.31 -31.44 -33.86
N GLN A 92 -12.46 -32.07 -33.92
CA GLN A 92 -13.68 -31.53 -33.33
C GLN A 92 -13.98 -32.28 -32.04
N VAL A 93 -14.13 -31.53 -30.95
CA VAL A 93 -14.42 -32.08 -29.62
C VAL A 93 -15.79 -31.68 -29.13
N ALA A 94 -16.33 -32.46 -28.20
CA ALA A 94 -17.54 -32.07 -27.44
C ALA A 94 -17.39 -32.54 -25.98
N PRO A 95 -17.97 -31.81 -25.01
CA PRO A 95 -17.98 -32.23 -23.62
C PRO A 95 -18.62 -33.60 -23.43
N TRP A 96 -18.09 -34.44 -22.53
CA TRP A 96 -18.72 -35.69 -22.13
C TRP A 96 -19.98 -35.52 -21.29
N SER A 97 -19.92 -34.50 -20.41
CA SER A 97 -20.95 -34.20 -19.42
C SER A 97 -21.55 -32.82 -19.65
N ALA A 98 -22.37 -32.38 -18.72
CA ALA A 98 -22.89 -31.01 -18.70
C ALA A 98 -21.75 -29.99 -18.77
N ALA A 99 -21.99 -28.94 -19.49
CA ALA A 99 -21.10 -27.77 -19.48
C ALA A 99 -21.25 -26.97 -18.17
N VAL A 100 -20.21 -26.31 -17.76
CA VAL A 100 -20.23 -25.36 -16.63
C VAL A 100 -21.07 -24.16 -17.03
N ASP A 101 -22.18 -23.92 -16.33
CA ASP A 101 -23.13 -22.85 -16.57
C ASP A 101 -23.14 -21.75 -15.49
N ASP A 102 -22.56 -22.05 -14.31
CA ASP A 102 -22.40 -21.06 -13.23
C ASP A 102 -20.98 -21.16 -12.61
N VAL A 103 -20.29 -20.02 -12.56
CA VAL A 103 -18.97 -19.89 -11.96
C VAL A 103 -18.99 -18.82 -10.91
N PHE A 104 -18.66 -19.18 -9.68
CA PHE A 104 -18.48 -18.23 -8.58
C PHE A 104 -16.99 -18.06 -8.25
N VAL A 105 -16.50 -16.84 -8.32
CA VAL A 105 -15.09 -16.52 -7.99
C VAL A 105 -15.03 -15.85 -6.63
N ASP A 106 -14.48 -16.58 -5.66
CA ASP A 106 -14.17 -16.09 -4.32
C ASP A 106 -12.72 -15.62 -4.29
N LEU A 107 -12.52 -14.29 -4.28
CA LEU A 107 -11.22 -13.65 -4.27
C LEU A 107 -10.94 -13.08 -2.89
N GLN A 108 -9.97 -13.64 -2.20
CA GLN A 108 -9.59 -13.28 -0.84
C GLN A 108 -8.12 -12.84 -0.76
N PHE A 109 -7.84 -11.83 0.07
CA PHE A 109 -6.49 -11.48 0.46
C PHE A 109 -6.24 -11.96 1.89
N SER A 110 -5.18 -12.75 2.07
CA SER A 110 -4.79 -13.29 3.37
C SER A 110 -3.60 -12.51 3.91
N GLY A 111 -3.60 -12.23 5.22
CA GLY A 111 -2.47 -11.60 5.90
C GLY A 111 -2.41 -10.07 5.78
N VAL A 112 -3.46 -9.44 5.24
CA VAL A 112 -3.62 -7.97 5.17
C VAL A 112 -4.96 -7.56 5.76
N GLU A 113 -5.07 -6.33 6.20
CA GLU A 113 -6.31 -5.77 6.73
C GLU A 113 -7.41 -5.66 5.67
N PRO A 114 -8.71 -5.84 6.02
CA PRO A 114 -9.81 -5.85 5.06
C PRO A 114 -9.89 -4.60 4.18
N GLY A 115 -9.72 -3.40 4.74
CA GLY A 115 -9.75 -2.15 3.97
C GLY A 115 -8.60 -2.06 2.95
N THR A 116 -7.43 -2.57 3.30
CA THR A 116 -6.28 -2.67 2.38
C THR A 116 -6.53 -3.71 1.30
N ALA A 117 -7.16 -4.84 1.65
CA ALA A 117 -7.52 -5.89 0.71
C ALA A 117 -8.46 -5.38 -0.40
N GLU A 118 -9.44 -4.55 -0.07
CA GLU A 118 -10.32 -3.90 -1.04
C GLU A 118 -9.55 -3.01 -2.02
N GLY A 119 -8.61 -2.21 -1.54
CA GLY A 119 -7.74 -1.38 -2.37
C GLY A 119 -6.84 -2.21 -3.31
N LEU A 120 -6.31 -3.33 -2.82
CA LEU A 120 -5.52 -4.27 -3.62
C LEU A 120 -6.38 -4.97 -4.68
N GLN A 121 -7.62 -5.32 -4.35
CA GLN A 121 -8.55 -5.94 -5.30
C GLN A 121 -8.86 -5.02 -6.49
N GLN A 122 -8.94 -3.71 -6.26
CA GLN A 122 -9.14 -2.72 -7.34
C GLN A 122 -8.00 -2.71 -8.37
N ARG A 123 -6.80 -3.19 -8.02
CA ARG A 123 -5.67 -3.33 -8.94
C ARG A 123 -5.78 -4.55 -9.86
N LEU A 124 -6.75 -5.43 -9.60
CA LEU A 124 -7.02 -6.66 -10.36
C LEU A 124 -8.45 -6.66 -10.95
N PRO A 125 -8.86 -5.60 -11.70
CA PRO A 125 -10.26 -5.40 -12.05
C PRO A 125 -10.82 -6.47 -12.99
N GLN A 126 -9.97 -7.10 -13.81
CA GLN A 126 -10.38 -8.09 -14.80
C GLN A 126 -10.18 -9.54 -14.36
N LEU A 127 -9.61 -9.77 -13.17
CA LEU A 127 -9.22 -11.13 -12.77
C LEU A 127 -10.44 -12.06 -12.66
N LYS A 128 -11.52 -11.60 -12.01
CA LYS A 128 -12.76 -12.38 -11.87
C LYS A 128 -13.37 -12.73 -13.22
N SER A 129 -13.58 -11.76 -14.08
CA SER A 129 -14.19 -11.97 -15.39
C SER A 129 -13.35 -12.87 -16.32
N ARG A 130 -12.03 -12.81 -16.20
CA ARG A 130 -11.14 -13.73 -16.93
C ARG A 130 -11.26 -15.17 -16.44
N ILE A 131 -11.34 -15.37 -15.13
CA ILE A 131 -11.54 -16.72 -14.55
C ILE A 131 -12.88 -17.28 -15.03
N GLU A 132 -13.95 -16.52 -14.93
CA GLU A 132 -15.29 -16.90 -15.40
C GLU A 132 -15.28 -17.27 -16.89
N SER A 133 -14.66 -16.44 -17.72
CA SER A 133 -14.60 -16.65 -19.18
C SER A 133 -13.80 -17.90 -19.60
N ILE A 134 -12.89 -18.38 -18.77
CA ILE A 134 -12.13 -19.60 -19.05
C ILE A 134 -12.97 -20.85 -18.76
N LEU A 135 -13.70 -20.84 -17.64
CA LEU A 135 -14.44 -22.00 -17.18
C LEU A 135 -15.83 -22.12 -17.80
N MET A 136 -16.50 -21.00 -18.08
CA MET A 136 -17.84 -20.99 -18.65
C MET A 136 -17.88 -21.84 -19.94
N GLY A 137 -18.84 -22.75 -20.05
CA GLY A 137 -19.02 -23.64 -21.19
C GLY A 137 -18.03 -24.80 -21.28
N SER A 138 -17.04 -24.90 -20.37
CA SER A 138 -16.15 -26.06 -20.31
C SER A 138 -16.87 -27.28 -19.76
N SER A 139 -16.36 -28.50 -20.09
CA SER A 139 -16.87 -29.73 -19.46
C SER A 139 -16.58 -29.71 -17.96
N VAL A 140 -17.57 -30.09 -17.17
CA VAL A 140 -17.42 -30.25 -15.71
C VAL A 140 -16.29 -31.25 -15.37
N ASP A 141 -16.08 -32.31 -16.16
CA ASP A 141 -15.05 -33.30 -15.94
C ASP A 141 -13.64 -32.83 -16.34
N ALA A 142 -13.54 -31.67 -17.00
CA ALA A 142 -12.26 -31.04 -17.34
C ALA A 142 -11.65 -30.22 -16.19
N SER A 143 -12.28 -30.17 -15.00
CA SER A 143 -11.92 -29.29 -13.88
C SER A 143 -10.46 -29.43 -13.46
N ASP A 144 -9.88 -30.63 -13.44
CA ASP A 144 -8.50 -30.84 -12.96
C ASP A 144 -7.44 -30.15 -13.82
N TRP A 145 -7.50 -30.33 -15.14
CA TRP A 145 -6.53 -29.70 -16.02
C TRP A 145 -6.88 -28.26 -16.37
N ALA A 146 -8.17 -27.90 -16.41
CA ALA A 146 -8.62 -26.51 -16.48
C ALA A 146 -8.13 -25.72 -15.26
N GLY A 147 -8.20 -26.29 -14.05
CA GLY A 147 -7.62 -25.73 -12.83
C GLY A 147 -6.12 -25.46 -12.96
N GLY A 148 -5.37 -26.30 -13.65
CA GLY A 148 -3.95 -26.08 -13.94
C GLY A 148 -3.69 -24.88 -14.85
N ILE A 149 -4.60 -24.58 -15.79
CA ILE A 149 -4.54 -23.38 -16.64
C ILE A 149 -4.86 -22.13 -15.82
N LEU A 150 -5.93 -22.19 -15.03
CA LEU A 150 -6.33 -21.11 -14.15
C LEU A 150 -5.22 -20.74 -13.16
N ARG A 151 -4.61 -21.72 -12.49
CA ARG A 151 -3.50 -21.46 -11.56
C ARG A 151 -2.37 -20.68 -12.21
N ARG A 152 -2.00 -21.03 -13.46
CA ARG A 152 -0.95 -20.31 -14.18
C ARG A 152 -1.37 -18.90 -14.58
N MET A 153 -2.58 -18.76 -15.11
CA MET A 153 -3.10 -17.45 -15.52
C MET A 153 -3.22 -16.53 -14.33
N VAL A 154 -3.83 -16.95 -13.23
CA VAL A 154 -3.99 -16.14 -12.01
C VAL A 154 -2.63 -15.74 -11.44
N ARG A 155 -1.68 -16.70 -11.36
CA ARG A 155 -0.32 -16.37 -10.90
C ARG A 155 0.33 -15.33 -11.78
N SER A 156 0.27 -15.50 -13.09
CA SER A 156 0.87 -14.54 -14.04
C SER A 156 0.24 -13.16 -13.95
N GLU A 157 -1.06 -13.08 -13.76
CA GLU A 157 -1.76 -11.79 -13.60
C GLU A 157 -1.40 -11.13 -12.28
N VAL A 158 -1.40 -11.89 -11.18
CA VAL A 158 -1.01 -11.38 -9.86
C VAL A 158 0.46 -10.97 -9.84
N GLU A 159 1.36 -11.77 -10.38
CA GLU A 159 2.80 -11.43 -10.45
C GLU A 159 3.08 -10.20 -11.30
N LYS A 160 2.26 -9.96 -12.32
CA LYS A 160 2.39 -8.78 -13.19
C LYS A 160 1.93 -7.50 -12.50
N GLU A 161 0.76 -7.52 -11.86
CA GLU A 161 0.15 -6.33 -11.25
C GLU A 161 0.58 -6.11 -9.79
N LEU A 162 0.83 -7.21 -9.06
CA LEU A 162 1.23 -7.23 -7.64
C LEU A 162 2.41 -8.19 -7.44
N PRO A 163 3.62 -7.88 -7.92
CA PRO A 163 4.76 -8.78 -7.88
C PRO A 163 5.21 -9.18 -6.46
N GLU A 164 4.83 -8.38 -5.47
CA GLU A 164 5.11 -8.64 -4.05
C GLU A 164 4.10 -9.61 -3.39
N PHE A 165 3.16 -10.16 -4.20
CA PHE A 165 2.14 -11.12 -3.76
C PHE A 165 2.20 -12.39 -4.58
N LYS A 166 1.67 -13.47 -4.01
CA LYS A 166 1.44 -14.74 -4.71
C LYS A 166 -0.02 -15.16 -4.57
N ALA A 167 -0.46 -16.02 -5.50
CA ALA A 167 -1.82 -16.54 -5.47
C ALA A 167 -1.82 -18.07 -5.36
N ALA A 168 -2.67 -18.58 -4.49
CA ALA A 168 -3.14 -19.96 -4.47
C ALA A 168 -4.53 -20.01 -5.10
N VAL A 169 -4.76 -21.01 -5.97
CA VAL A 169 -6.05 -21.18 -6.66
C VAL A 169 -6.52 -22.60 -6.47
N ASP A 170 -7.73 -22.73 -5.99
CA ASP A 170 -8.43 -24.00 -5.90
C ASP A 170 -9.77 -23.92 -6.65
N VAL A 171 -10.14 -25.03 -7.28
CA VAL A 171 -11.39 -25.15 -8.05
C VAL A 171 -12.20 -26.27 -7.42
N VAL A 172 -13.30 -25.90 -6.81
CA VAL A 172 -14.18 -26.82 -6.09
C VAL A 172 -15.53 -26.85 -6.81
N ARG A 173 -16.08 -28.04 -6.96
CA ARG A 173 -17.42 -28.23 -7.49
C ARG A 173 -18.41 -28.33 -6.35
N GLU A 174 -19.45 -27.52 -6.39
CA GLU A 174 -20.57 -27.54 -5.48
C GLU A 174 -21.87 -27.72 -6.29
N ASP A 175 -22.42 -28.94 -6.31
CA ASP A 175 -23.63 -29.31 -7.06
C ASP A 175 -23.59 -28.89 -8.54
N SER A 176 -24.32 -27.85 -8.92
CA SER A 176 -24.36 -27.28 -10.28
C SER A 176 -23.41 -26.10 -10.50
N ARG A 177 -22.73 -25.63 -9.45
CA ARG A 177 -21.86 -24.45 -9.47
C ARG A 177 -20.38 -24.85 -9.38
N THR A 178 -19.55 -24.19 -10.15
CA THR A 178 -18.09 -24.26 -9.98
C THR A 178 -17.60 -23.07 -9.17
N VAL A 179 -17.01 -23.35 -8.00
CA VAL A 179 -16.42 -22.31 -7.12
C VAL A 179 -14.91 -22.26 -7.34
N VAL A 180 -14.41 -21.10 -7.69
CA VAL A 180 -12.97 -20.83 -7.82
C VAL A 180 -12.53 -19.99 -6.63
N GLN A 181 -11.81 -20.61 -5.71
CA GLN A 181 -11.20 -19.93 -4.57
C GLN A 181 -9.82 -19.41 -4.96
N VAL A 182 -9.62 -18.11 -4.87
CA VAL A 182 -8.34 -17.45 -5.14
C VAL A 182 -7.90 -16.76 -3.87
N VAL A 183 -6.84 -17.25 -3.25
CA VAL A 183 -6.24 -16.67 -2.06
C VAL A 183 -4.93 -15.98 -2.45
N ILE A 184 -4.89 -14.65 -2.36
CA ILE A 184 -3.71 -13.84 -2.62
C ILE A 184 -3.06 -13.51 -1.28
N TYR A 185 -1.77 -13.72 -1.16
CA TYR A 185 -1.02 -13.53 0.07
C TYR A 185 0.31 -12.83 -0.18
N PRO A 186 0.76 -11.97 0.76
CA PRO A 186 2.00 -11.24 0.65
C PRO A 186 3.21 -12.16 0.75
N VAL A 187 4.32 -11.79 0.10
CA VAL A 187 5.59 -12.50 0.17
C VAL A 187 6.75 -11.54 0.45
N GLY A 188 7.87 -12.09 0.90
CA GLY A 188 9.04 -11.30 1.28
C GLY A 188 8.97 -10.78 2.72
N GLN A 189 9.66 -9.67 2.98
CA GLN A 189 9.64 -9.02 4.29
C GLN A 189 8.35 -8.23 4.46
N LEU A 190 7.61 -8.49 5.54
CA LEU A 190 6.35 -7.82 5.83
C LEU A 190 6.52 -6.69 6.85
N VAL A 191 5.61 -5.74 6.80
CA VAL A 191 5.41 -4.75 7.86
C VAL A 191 4.81 -5.46 9.07
N GLN A 192 5.60 -5.63 10.13
CA GLN A 192 5.20 -6.30 11.37
C GLN A 192 4.67 -5.30 12.38
N ASP A 193 5.35 -4.17 12.51
CA ASP A 193 5.03 -3.12 13.46
C ASP A 193 4.94 -1.76 12.78
N ILE A 194 4.17 -0.86 13.42
CA ILE A 194 4.00 0.51 12.95
C ILE A 194 4.37 1.46 14.08
N ASN A 195 5.37 2.29 13.81
CA ASN A 195 5.74 3.41 14.67
C ASN A 195 5.10 4.68 14.10
N TYR A 196 3.98 5.07 14.71
CA TYR A 196 3.18 6.20 14.26
C TYR A 196 3.43 7.43 15.15
N SER A 197 3.65 8.57 14.53
CA SER A 197 3.71 9.88 15.21
C SER A 197 2.90 10.92 14.46
N MET A 198 2.20 11.77 15.19
CA MET A 198 1.54 12.97 14.68
C MET A 198 1.86 14.12 15.63
N GLU A 199 2.56 15.11 15.14
CA GLU A 199 3.03 16.24 15.93
C GLU A 199 2.76 17.57 15.24
N SER A 200 2.50 18.61 16.02
CA SER A 200 2.44 20.00 15.53
C SER A 200 3.43 20.88 16.27
N GLN A 201 4.02 21.80 15.52
CA GLN A 201 4.83 22.89 16.08
C GLN A 201 4.04 24.21 16.12
N SER A 202 2.84 24.24 15.55
CA SER A 202 2.04 25.45 15.37
C SER A 202 0.79 25.49 16.24
N ILE A 203 0.29 24.33 16.67
CA ILE A 203 -0.87 24.24 17.55
C ILE A 203 -0.63 23.19 18.65
N PRO A 204 -1.31 23.29 19.79
CA PRO A 204 -1.20 22.33 20.88
C PRO A 204 -1.51 20.91 20.41
N ASN A 205 -0.67 19.95 20.76
CA ASN A 205 -0.85 18.52 20.41
C ASN A 205 -2.14 17.95 21.01
N LEU A 206 -2.63 18.52 22.10
CA LEU A 206 -3.92 18.19 22.72
C LEU A 206 -5.09 18.34 21.73
N LEU A 207 -5.07 19.35 20.87
CA LEU A 207 -6.11 19.59 19.85
C LEU A 207 -6.06 18.56 18.70
N LEU A 208 -4.98 17.79 18.59
CA LEU A 208 -4.78 16.78 17.56
C LEU A 208 -5.13 15.37 18.05
N LEU A 209 -5.49 15.16 19.33
CA LEU A 209 -5.67 13.81 19.90
C LEU A 209 -6.67 12.95 19.13
N ASP A 210 -7.83 13.50 18.77
CA ASP A 210 -8.85 12.76 17.99
C ASP A 210 -8.34 12.38 16.60
N LEU A 211 -7.64 13.30 15.94
CA LEU A 211 -7.00 13.02 14.65
C LEU A 211 -5.92 11.97 14.79
N LYS A 212 -5.10 12.10 15.81
CA LYS A 212 -4.01 11.18 16.10
C LYS A 212 -4.50 9.75 16.27
N GLN A 213 -5.58 9.55 17.02
CA GLN A 213 -6.16 8.22 17.24
C GLN A 213 -6.74 7.63 15.94
N ARG A 214 -7.49 8.42 15.16
CA ARG A 214 -8.07 7.96 13.88
C ARG A 214 -7.01 7.61 12.85
N TYR A 215 -5.96 8.42 12.74
CA TYR A 215 -4.90 8.17 11.76
C TYR A 215 -3.92 7.09 12.21
N ALA A 216 -3.76 6.86 13.51
CA ALA A 216 -3.07 5.68 14.01
C ALA A 216 -3.77 4.38 13.56
N GLN A 217 -5.11 4.33 13.62
CA GLN A 217 -5.88 3.19 13.11
C GLN A 217 -5.75 3.03 11.57
N LYS A 218 -5.72 4.15 10.82
CA LYS A 218 -5.47 4.10 9.36
C LYS A 218 -4.05 3.63 9.04
N ALA A 219 -3.08 4.03 9.83
CA ALA A 219 -1.70 3.53 9.69
C ALA A 219 -1.61 2.03 9.94
N GLU A 220 -2.35 1.51 10.94
CA GLU A 220 -2.41 0.06 11.23
C GLU A 220 -2.91 -0.76 10.02
N ALA A 221 -3.70 -0.19 9.13
CA ALA A 221 -4.13 -0.84 7.90
C ALA A 221 -2.97 -1.19 6.95
N LEU A 222 -1.78 -0.60 7.13
CA LEU A 222 -0.58 -0.93 6.38
C LEU A 222 0.17 -2.15 6.92
N ARG A 223 -0.22 -2.67 8.09
CA ARG A 223 0.33 -3.90 8.68
C ARG A 223 0.06 -5.11 7.79
N GLY A 224 1.03 -5.98 7.66
CA GLY A 224 0.96 -7.17 6.82
C GLY A 224 1.28 -6.94 5.35
N LEU A 225 1.39 -5.69 4.88
CA LEU A 225 1.86 -5.40 3.53
C LEU A 225 3.35 -5.75 3.37
N PRO A 226 3.78 -6.22 2.18
CA PRO A 226 5.20 -6.36 1.88
C PRO A 226 5.91 -5.01 1.95
N VAL A 227 7.08 -5.00 2.58
CA VAL A 227 7.91 -3.77 2.68
C VAL A 227 8.25 -3.22 1.30
N ASP A 228 8.54 -4.10 0.34
CA ASP A 228 8.86 -3.69 -1.05
C ASP A 228 7.64 -3.07 -1.75
N PHE A 229 6.41 -3.56 -1.46
CA PHE A 229 5.18 -2.95 -1.95
C PHE A 229 5.02 -1.53 -1.40
N VAL A 230 5.17 -1.35 -0.07
CA VAL A 230 5.08 -0.03 0.57
C VAL A 230 6.15 0.91 0.00
N LYS A 231 7.37 0.43 -0.21
CA LYS A 231 8.47 1.19 -0.79
C LYS A 231 8.20 1.64 -2.23
N LYS A 232 7.68 0.73 -3.05
CA LYS A 232 7.34 0.99 -4.46
C LYS A 232 6.19 2.00 -4.60
N HIS A 233 5.19 1.92 -3.71
CA HIS A 233 4.00 2.76 -3.70
C HIS A 233 4.05 3.86 -2.63
N GLN A 234 5.23 4.17 -2.08
CA GLN A 234 5.40 5.12 -0.99
C GLN A 234 4.71 6.46 -1.25
N MET A 235 5.02 7.09 -2.39
CA MET A 235 4.45 8.39 -2.76
C MET A 235 2.91 8.35 -2.93
N GLU A 236 2.38 7.25 -3.44
CA GLU A 236 0.94 7.04 -3.60
C GLU A 236 0.25 6.95 -2.23
N LEU A 237 0.82 6.16 -1.31
CA LEU A 237 0.31 5.98 0.04
C LEU A 237 0.43 7.27 0.87
N GLU A 238 1.55 7.99 0.77
CA GLU A 238 1.73 9.31 1.39
C GLU A 238 0.68 10.31 0.88
N ASN A 239 0.45 10.36 -0.44
CA ASN A 239 -0.53 11.25 -1.05
C ASN A 239 -1.98 10.90 -0.67
N LEU A 240 -2.31 9.62 -0.53
CA LEU A 240 -3.62 9.17 -0.05
C LEU A 240 -3.90 9.67 1.36
N LEU A 241 -2.96 9.44 2.29
CA LEU A 241 -3.06 9.91 3.67
C LEU A 241 -3.09 11.44 3.74
N LEU A 242 -2.26 12.12 2.93
CA LEU A 242 -2.20 13.58 2.85
C LEU A 242 -3.52 14.19 2.35
N THR A 243 -4.10 13.60 1.30
CA THR A 243 -5.37 14.08 0.72
C THR A 243 -6.51 13.92 1.72
N ASP A 244 -6.54 12.80 2.40
CA ASP A 244 -7.53 12.51 3.42
C ASP A 244 -7.41 13.47 4.62
N LEU A 245 -6.18 13.73 5.10
CA LEU A 245 -5.90 14.73 6.13
C LEU A 245 -6.35 16.14 5.72
N LYS A 246 -6.08 16.56 4.49
CA LYS A 246 -6.51 17.89 4.00
C LYS A 246 -8.03 18.06 3.96
N ASN A 247 -8.77 16.96 3.83
CA ASN A 247 -10.23 16.97 3.82
C ASN A 247 -10.84 16.96 5.25
N GLU A 248 -10.04 16.77 6.29
CA GLU A 248 -10.51 16.78 7.67
C GLU A 248 -10.96 18.20 8.09
N LYS A 249 -12.16 18.27 8.69
CA LYS A 249 -12.76 19.54 9.11
C LYS A 249 -11.88 20.32 10.10
N SER A 250 -11.19 19.63 11.01
CA SER A 250 -10.28 20.23 11.97
C SER A 250 -9.04 20.83 11.30
N VAL A 251 -8.48 20.15 10.29
CA VAL A 251 -7.36 20.64 9.49
C VAL A 251 -7.74 21.91 8.74
N GLN A 252 -8.90 21.92 8.09
CA GLN A 252 -9.41 23.09 7.36
C GLN A 252 -9.76 24.24 8.28
N ARG A 253 -10.42 23.98 9.43
CA ARG A 253 -10.82 24.99 10.39
C ARG A 253 -9.61 25.74 10.97
N HIS A 254 -8.53 25.04 11.25
CA HIS A 254 -7.32 25.62 11.84
C HIS A 254 -6.26 26.03 10.81
N ASN A 255 -6.57 25.94 9.51
CA ASN A 255 -5.65 26.20 8.40
C ASN A 255 -4.31 25.47 8.59
N LEU A 256 -4.38 24.17 8.88
CA LEU A 256 -3.20 23.34 9.04
C LEU A 256 -2.71 22.84 7.69
N GLU A 257 -1.41 22.80 7.53
CA GLU A 257 -0.73 22.20 6.39
C GLU A 257 -0.12 20.87 6.82
N PRO A 258 -0.81 19.74 6.54
CA PRO A 258 -0.31 18.43 6.88
C PRO A 258 0.83 18.03 5.96
N SER A 259 1.78 17.31 6.51
CA SER A 259 2.82 16.58 5.80
C SER A 259 2.81 15.11 6.25
N VAL A 260 3.04 14.20 5.33
CA VAL A 260 3.08 12.76 5.62
C VAL A 260 4.39 12.21 5.08
N LYS A 261 5.06 11.40 5.88
CA LYS A 261 6.28 10.71 5.50
C LYS A 261 6.22 9.28 5.99
N LEU A 262 6.45 8.35 5.08
CA LEU A 262 6.59 6.92 5.36
C LEU A 262 8.07 6.53 5.26
N VAL A 263 8.55 5.70 6.20
CA VAL A 263 9.87 5.06 6.11
C VAL A 263 9.65 3.55 6.11
N PRO A 264 9.63 2.92 4.91
CA PRO A 264 9.33 1.50 4.76
C PRO A 264 10.41 0.61 5.37
N ALA A 265 10.02 -0.21 6.34
CA ALA A 265 10.83 -1.23 7.00
C ALA A 265 9.90 -2.28 7.63
N SER A 266 10.44 -3.32 8.29
CA SER A 266 9.62 -4.26 9.09
C SER A 266 8.89 -3.54 10.24
N THR A 267 9.50 -2.51 10.81
CA THR A 267 8.84 -1.50 11.63
C THR A 267 8.63 -0.26 10.75
N LEU A 268 7.44 -0.13 10.16
CA LEU A 268 7.10 1.01 9.33
C LEU A 268 6.98 2.27 10.19
N VAL A 269 7.73 3.32 9.85
CA VAL A 269 7.58 4.61 10.50
C VAL A 269 6.63 5.48 9.70
N VAL A 270 5.59 5.99 10.36
CA VAL A 270 4.59 6.91 9.81
C VAL A 270 4.66 8.22 10.58
N GLU A 271 5.26 9.23 9.97
CA GLU A 271 5.41 10.57 10.56
C GLU A 271 4.42 11.52 9.90
N ILE A 272 3.55 12.12 10.70
CA ILE A 272 2.61 13.16 10.26
C ILE A 272 2.96 14.47 10.96
N GLY A 273 3.35 15.46 10.17
CA GLY A 273 3.56 16.84 10.63
C GLY A 273 2.30 17.67 10.39
N MET A 274 1.90 18.49 11.37
CA MET A 274 0.76 19.38 11.28
C MET A 274 1.24 20.81 11.50
N GLY A 275 1.58 21.52 10.43
CA GLY A 275 2.04 22.92 10.50
C GLY A 275 0.90 23.91 10.28
N SER A 276 1.10 25.16 10.64
CA SER A 276 0.33 26.30 10.16
C SER A 276 1.27 27.42 9.77
N ASP A 277 1.06 27.96 8.59
CA ASP A 277 1.76 29.16 8.10
C ASP A 277 1.13 30.48 8.58
N LYS A 278 -0.05 30.38 9.24
CA LYS A 278 -0.84 31.56 9.67
C LYS A 278 -0.79 31.80 11.16
N TYR A 279 -0.77 30.72 11.96
CA TYR A 279 -0.90 30.83 13.41
C TYR A 279 0.10 29.92 14.12
N LYS A 280 0.55 30.39 15.29
CA LYS A 280 1.33 29.62 16.25
C LYS A 280 0.65 29.72 17.61
N ILE A 281 0.22 28.62 18.16
CA ILE A 281 -0.47 28.53 19.44
C ILE A 281 0.21 27.43 20.26
N TRP A 282 0.58 27.74 21.47
CA TRP A 282 1.08 26.72 22.41
C TRP A 282 0.68 27.05 23.84
N PHE A 283 0.59 26.05 24.67
CA PHE A 283 0.36 26.14 26.10
C PHE A 283 1.43 25.32 26.82
N GLU A 284 2.08 25.93 27.79
CA GLU A 284 3.08 25.25 28.62
C GLU A 284 2.75 25.45 30.09
N GLY A 285 2.85 24.35 30.87
CA GLY A 285 2.84 24.39 32.33
C GLY A 285 4.24 24.12 32.85
N TYR A 286 4.66 24.81 33.86
CA TYR A 286 5.99 24.74 34.44
C TYR A 286 5.94 24.32 35.89
N GLY A 287 6.82 23.37 36.26
CA GLY A 287 7.09 23.04 37.66
C GLY A 287 8.57 23.16 37.94
N ASP A 288 8.95 24.14 38.77
CA ASP A 288 10.34 24.47 39.09
C ASP A 288 10.79 23.76 40.36
N ILE A 289 11.96 23.12 40.32
CA ILE A 289 12.55 22.34 41.41
C ILE A 289 13.89 23.02 41.79
N GLY A 290 14.00 23.47 43.02
CA GLY A 290 15.22 24.16 43.51
C GLY A 290 15.11 25.69 43.43
N ARG A 291 13.93 26.24 43.12
CA ARG A 291 13.58 27.64 43.24
C ARG A 291 12.85 27.90 44.58
N ASN A 292 13.07 29.04 45.20
CA ASN A 292 12.48 29.32 46.52
C ASN A 292 11.00 29.73 46.44
N ASP A 293 10.59 30.40 45.36
CA ASP A 293 9.25 30.96 45.17
C ASP A 293 8.81 30.72 43.70
N ASP A 294 7.52 30.85 43.40
CA ASP A 294 6.93 30.72 42.05
C ASP A 294 7.22 29.39 41.36
N ASN A 295 7.02 28.30 42.10
CA ASN A 295 7.40 26.96 41.63
C ASN A 295 6.43 26.39 40.59
N ILE A 296 5.19 26.87 40.51
CA ILE A 296 4.20 26.40 39.56
C ILE A 296 3.69 27.60 38.75
N SER A 297 3.87 27.53 37.44
CA SER A 297 3.40 28.58 36.53
C SER A 297 2.92 27.97 35.21
N GLY A 298 2.21 28.78 34.44
CA GLY A 298 1.76 28.42 33.10
C GLY A 298 1.91 29.58 32.14
N ARG A 299 2.07 29.27 30.86
CA ARG A 299 2.15 30.26 29.80
C ARG A 299 1.36 29.81 28.58
N ALA A 300 0.58 30.70 28.02
CA ALA A 300 -0.11 30.55 26.76
C ALA A 300 0.43 31.54 25.74
N HIS A 301 0.62 31.13 24.53
CA HIS A 301 1.09 31.95 23.41
C HIS A 301 0.12 31.82 22.24
N ILE A 302 -0.21 32.95 21.64
CA ILE A 302 -1.00 33.06 20.42
C ILE A 302 -0.29 34.02 19.48
N GLY A 303 0.24 33.52 18.41
CA GLY A 303 0.94 34.25 17.37
C GLY A 303 0.24 34.20 16.03
N LYS A 304 0.43 35.22 15.22
CA LYS A 304 0.01 35.27 13.82
C LYS A 304 1.20 35.64 12.95
N PHE A 305 1.48 34.78 11.96
CA PHE A 305 2.49 35.09 10.96
C PHE A 305 2.01 36.18 10.01
N ILE A 306 2.81 37.24 9.88
CA ILE A 306 2.60 38.35 8.94
C ILE A 306 3.46 38.20 7.69
N SER A 307 4.46 37.34 7.74
CA SER A 307 5.25 36.84 6.61
C SER A 307 5.73 35.42 6.92
N GLU A 308 6.44 34.78 5.99
CA GLU A 308 7.03 33.43 6.20
C GLU A 308 7.96 33.35 7.43
N ARG A 309 8.48 34.49 7.91
CA ARG A 309 9.47 34.55 8.97
C ARG A 309 9.10 35.43 10.12
N ASP A 310 8.08 36.27 9.98
CA ASP A 310 7.74 37.33 10.93
C ASP A 310 6.40 37.02 11.61
N GLU A 311 6.41 37.03 12.93
CA GLU A 311 5.28 36.71 13.79
C GLU A 311 4.98 37.89 14.71
N ILE A 312 3.70 38.27 14.83
CA ILE A 312 3.20 39.11 15.89
C ILE A 312 2.47 38.23 16.88
N PHE A 313 2.76 38.34 18.15
CA PHE A 313 2.19 37.46 19.16
C PHE A 313 1.77 38.16 20.45
N GLY A 314 0.89 37.46 21.18
CA GLY A 314 0.55 37.73 22.56
C GLY A 314 0.87 36.52 23.45
N GLU A 315 1.38 36.77 24.64
CA GLU A 315 1.55 35.74 25.67
C GLU A 315 0.78 36.12 26.93
N VAL A 316 0.24 35.11 27.60
CA VAL A 316 -0.38 35.24 28.93
C VAL A 316 0.35 34.28 29.85
N GLY A 317 0.91 34.78 30.93
CA GLY A 317 1.51 33.99 31.99
C GLY A 317 0.64 34.00 33.24
N VAL A 318 0.70 32.92 34.00
CA VAL A 318 0.10 32.80 35.32
C VAL A 318 1.06 32.10 36.27
N THR A 319 1.32 32.69 37.42
CA THR A 319 2.02 32.05 38.53
C THR A 319 0.98 31.64 39.57
N LEU A 320 0.97 30.36 39.95
CA LEU A 320 -0.11 29.81 40.81
C LEU A 320 0.13 30.04 42.30
N ASP A 321 1.37 30.22 42.74
CA ASP A 321 1.71 30.38 44.14
C ASP A 321 1.12 31.69 44.74
N GLU A 322 1.12 32.78 43.96
CA GLU A 322 0.55 34.07 44.35
C GLU A 322 -0.65 34.51 43.45
N VAL A 323 -1.06 33.66 42.49
CA VAL A 323 -2.11 33.94 41.49
C VAL A 323 -1.86 35.27 40.75
N ASP A 324 -0.63 35.47 40.32
CA ASP A 324 -0.23 36.62 39.53
C ASP A 324 -0.34 36.37 38.02
N TRP A 325 -0.82 37.38 37.30
CA TRP A 325 -1.02 37.31 35.84
C TRP A 325 -0.12 38.32 35.15
N ASP A 326 0.57 37.84 34.14
CA ASP A 326 1.30 38.73 33.23
C ASP A 326 0.78 38.59 31.78
N PHE A 327 0.87 39.70 31.05
CA PHE A 327 0.48 39.80 29.66
C PHE A 327 1.63 40.40 28.86
N SER A 328 1.98 39.74 27.74
CA SER A 328 3.02 40.26 26.87
C SER A 328 2.49 40.36 25.44
N ALA A 329 2.95 41.38 24.72
CA ALA A 329 2.75 41.51 23.29
C ALA A 329 4.10 41.73 22.62
N GLY A 330 4.32 41.06 21.51
CA GLY A 330 5.65 41.03 20.91
C GLY A 330 5.67 40.72 19.42
N TYR A 331 6.90 40.71 18.94
CA TYR A 331 7.27 40.37 17.58
C TYR A 331 8.39 39.36 17.62
N ALA A 332 8.31 38.33 16.76
CA ALA A 332 9.35 37.32 16.58
C ALA A 332 9.75 37.22 15.13
N ARG A 333 11.02 36.92 14.90
CA ARG A 333 11.55 36.57 13.60
C ARG A 333 12.25 35.23 13.63
N HIS A 334 11.87 34.35 12.68
CA HIS A 334 12.32 32.99 12.57
C HIS A 334 13.34 32.84 11.45
N TRP A 335 14.48 32.17 11.71
CA TRP A 335 15.53 31.83 10.74
C TRP A 335 15.86 30.34 10.85
N GLY A 336 15.01 29.50 10.26
CA GLY A 336 15.20 28.05 10.34
C GLY A 336 15.16 27.55 11.78
N LYS A 337 16.33 27.25 12.37
CA LYS A 337 16.44 26.75 13.74
C LYS A 337 16.54 27.84 14.82
N ALA A 338 16.69 29.09 14.43
CA ALA A 338 16.84 30.21 15.35
C ALA A 338 15.59 31.09 15.34
N THR A 339 15.17 31.56 16.50
CA THR A 339 14.11 32.55 16.66
C THR A 339 14.60 33.67 17.58
N LEU A 340 14.41 34.91 17.18
CA LEU A 340 14.61 36.07 18.03
C LEU A 340 13.27 36.79 18.22
N SER A 341 12.93 37.08 19.45
CA SER A 341 11.70 37.82 19.78
C SER A 341 11.98 38.95 20.74
N TYR A 342 11.17 40.01 20.55
CA TYR A 342 11.07 41.13 21.44
C TYR A 342 9.62 41.24 21.89
N MET A 343 9.40 41.41 23.20
CA MET A 343 8.07 41.59 23.77
C MET A 343 8.08 42.64 24.89
N ARG A 344 6.95 43.28 25.06
CA ARG A 344 6.69 44.14 26.19
C ARG A 344 5.73 43.43 27.13
N ARG A 345 6.15 43.26 28.39
CA ARG A 345 5.41 42.56 29.44
C ARG A 345 4.75 43.54 30.38
N GLY A 346 3.45 43.41 30.59
CA GLY A 346 2.68 44.13 31.58
C GLY A 346 2.42 43.28 32.84
N PRO A 347 2.04 43.90 33.98
CA PRO A 347 1.69 45.33 34.11
C PRO A 347 2.89 46.29 34.16
N ASP A 348 4.10 45.84 34.49
CA ASP A 348 5.25 46.70 34.79
C ASP A 348 5.90 47.36 33.56
N GLY A 349 5.44 47.05 32.37
CA GLY A 349 5.97 47.61 31.13
C GLY A 349 7.40 47.19 30.80
N GLN A 350 7.84 46.03 31.28
CA GLN A 350 9.17 45.47 31.11
C GLN A 350 9.42 45.01 29.67
N ASN A 351 10.60 45.33 29.13
CA ASN A 351 11.00 44.80 27.83
C ASN A 351 11.73 43.47 28.04
N VAL A 352 11.35 42.46 27.26
CA VAL A 352 11.95 41.13 27.26
C VAL A 352 12.47 40.81 25.87
N TYR A 353 13.73 40.35 25.80
CA TYR A 353 14.39 39.87 24.58
C TYR A 353 14.61 38.38 24.75
N ARG A 354 14.08 37.56 23.82
CA ARG A 354 14.21 36.12 23.87
C ARG A 354 14.91 35.63 22.61
N GLY A 355 15.90 34.79 22.78
CA GLY A 355 16.58 34.02 21.74
C GLY A 355 16.34 32.52 21.94
N GLU A 356 15.98 31.82 20.90
CA GLU A 356 15.82 30.37 20.92
C GLU A 356 16.59 29.74 19.77
N TYR A 357 17.19 28.56 20.02
CA TYR A 357 17.89 27.78 19.01
C TYR A 357 17.63 26.29 19.18
N ASP A 358 17.07 25.66 18.14
CA ASP A 358 16.79 24.23 18.09
C ASP A 358 17.98 23.47 17.50
N PHE A 359 18.83 22.85 18.35
CA PHE A 359 19.95 22.01 17.89
C PHE A 359 19.44 20.79 17.12
N THR A 360 18.44 20.13 17.72
CA THR A 360 17.75 18.95 17.17
C THR A 360 16.27 19.03 17.54
N ASN A 361 15.48 18.06 17.09
CA ASN A 361 14.06 17.96 17.50
C ASN A 361 13.85 17.73 19.01
N LYS A 362 14.93 17.39 19.75
CA LYS A 362 14.87 17.12 21.19
C LYS A 362 15.57 18.18 22.04
N TRP A 363 16.51 18.91 21.50
CA TRP A 363 17.33 19.84 22.25
C TRP A 363 17.12 21.27 21.79
N ARG A 364 16.78 22.16 22.74
CA ARG A 364 16.60 23.61 22.54
C ARG A 364 17.42 24.39 23.55
N LEU A 365 18.05 25.45 23.10
CA LEU A 365 18.61 26.50 23.95
C LEU A 365 17.66 27.69 23.94
N ARG A 366 17.35 28.23 25.10
CA ARG A 366 16.57 29.50 25.27
C ARG A 366 17.36 30.47 26.11
N THR A 367 17.40 31.72 25.69
CA THR A 367 17.95 32.81 26.46
C THR A 367 16.92 33.95 26.56
N GLU A 368 16.70 34.47 27.74
CA GLU A 368 15.80 35.62 27.97
C GLU A 368 16.53 36.68 28.75
N TYR A 369 16.41 37.93 28.31
CA TYR A 369 16.91 39.11 29.03
C TYR A 369 15.72 40.03 29.40
N PHE A 370 15.59 40.35 30.69
CA PHE A 370 14.54 41.17 31.27
C PHE A 370 15.12 42.54 31.63
N SER A 371 14.80 43.57 30.86
CA SER A 371 15.42 44.89 31.01
C SER A 371 15.00 45.62 32.30
N GLY A 372 13.86 45.30 32.89
CA GLY A 372 13.40 45.97 34.13
C GLY A 372 14.13 45.52 35.39
N THR A 373 14.55 44.26 35.42
CA THR A 373 15.28 43.62 36.54
C THR A 373 16.75 43.39 36.27
N ASP A 374 17.22 43.72 35.06
CA ASP A 374 18.58 43.42 34.57
C ASP A 374 18.94 41.92 34.75
N THR A 375 17.97 41.04 34.49
CA THR A 375 18.07 39.63 34.73
C THR A 375 18.25 38.90 33.41
N THR A 376 19.18 37.94 33.36
CA THR A 376 19.34 37.03 32.25
C THR A 376 19.02 35.61 32.67
N GLU A 377 18.16 34.94 31.92
CA GLU A 377 17.86 33.52 32.08
C GLU A 377 18.40 32.74 30.87
N ILE A 378 19.11 31.65 31.11
CA ILE A 378 19.58 30.72 30.11
C ILE A 378 19.04 29.33 30.44
N ALA A 379 18.39 28.71 29.49
CA ALA A 379 17.77 27.40 29.69
C ALA A 379 18.15 26.42 28.58
N VAL A 380 18.50 25.21 28.94
CA VAL A 380 18.67 24.08 28.00
C VAL A 380 17.55 23.10 28.23
N ARG A 381 16.72 22.95 27.20
CA ARG A 381 15.53 22.06 27.23
C ARG A 381 15.86 20.74 26.52
N TYR A 382 15.43 19.65 27.13
CA TYR A 382 15.40 18.32 26.52
C TYR A 382 13.95 17.83 26.46
N ARG A 383 13.45 17.51 25.28
CA ARG A 383 12.11 16.96 25.06
C ARG A 383 12.14 15.43 25.30
N ILE A 384 11.51 14.99 26.38
CA ILE A 384 11.38 13.58 26.78
C ILE A 384 10.27 12.93 25.95
N HIS A 385 9.13 13.61 25.85
CA HIS A 385 7.93 13.18 25.15
C HIS A 385 7.24 14.40 24.52
N GLU A 386 6.28 14.21 23.62
CA GLU A 386 5.53 15.31 23.02
C GLU A 386 4.84 16.25 24.03
N PHE A 387 4.42 15.68 25.17
CA PHE A 387 3.76 16.40 26.26
C PHE A 387 4.67 16.74 27.44
N LEU A 388 5.94 16.34 27.41
CA LEU A 388 6.83 16.49 28.55
C LEU A 388 8.25 16.85 28.13
N SER A 389 8.77 17.92 28.71
CA SER A 389 10.16 18.32 28.58
C SER A 389 10.79 18.59 29.93
N ALA A 390 12.09 18.53 30.01
CA ALA A 390 12.87 18.96 31.17
C ALA A 390 13.82 20.08 30.73
N GLU A 391 13.93 21.13 31.56
CA GLU A 391 14.89 22.23 31.38
C GLU A 391 15.86 22.30 32.56
N TYR A 392 17.10 22.59 32.22
CA TYR A 392 18.05 23.12 33.19
C TYR A 392 18.15 24.61 32.97
N VAL A 393 17.77 25.40 33.98
CA VAL A 393 17.67 26.84 33.92
C VAL A 393 18.73 27.46 34.80
N TYR A 394 19.41 28.49 34.29
CA TYR A 394 20.36 29.31 35.03
C TYR A 394 19.86 30.75 35.00
N SER A 395 19.52 31.31 36.16
CA SER A 395 19.00 32.65 36.31
C SER A 395 19.59 33.30 37.55
N ASN A 396 20.14 34.51 37.41
CA ASN A 396 20.72 35.31 38.53
C ASN A 396 21.69 34.50 39.42
N ASP A 397 22.65 33.82 38.81
CA ASP A 397 23.61 32.99 39.50
C ASP A 397 23.04 31.79 40.31
N LYS A 398 21.76 31.45 40.07
CA LYS A 398 21.08 30.31 40.70
C LYS A 398 20.57 29.34 39.64
N PRO A 399 21.06 28.10 39.65
CA PRO A 399 20.52 27.05 38.79
C PRO A 399 19.29 26.41 39.42
N TYR A 400 18.33 25.96 38.57
CA TYR A 400 17.22 25.14 38.97
C TYR A 400 16.79 24.23 37.84
N PHE A 401 16.01 23.20 38.15
CA PHE A 401 15.37 22.33 37.17
C PHE A 401 13.92 22.71 36.98
N ARG A 402 13.47 22.68 35.71
CA ARG A 402 12.11 22.92 35.34
C ARG A 402 11.54 21.71 34.58
N ILE A 403 10.39 21.24 35.00
CA ILE A 403 9.58 20.30 34.26
C ILE A 403 8.59 21.11 33.44
N VAL A 404 8.48 20.81 32.15
CA VAL A 404 7.60 21.54 31.24
C VAL A 404 6.57 20.56 30.67
N GLY A 405 5.29 20.81 31.01
CA GLY A 405 4.15 20.15 30.37
C GLY A 405 3.81 20.93 29.09
N ASN A 406 3.95 20.30 27.94
CA ASN A 406 3.56 20.86 26.64
C ASN A 406 2.13 20.38 26.34
N LEU A 407 1.13 21.25 26.35
CA LEU A 407 -0.29 20.94 26.20
C LEU A 407 -0.83 21.20 24.80
#